data_4a8d43d9f49f9ded8ce43a74bbec8a2b
#
_entry.id   4a8d43d9f49f9ded8ce43a74bbec8a2b
#
_cell.length_a   1.000
_cell.length_b   1.000
_cell.length_c   1.000
_cell.angle_alpha   90.00
_cell.angle_beta   90.00
_cell.angle_gamma   90.00
#
_symmetry.space_group_name_H-M   'P 1'
#
loop_
_entity.id
_entity.type
_entity.pdbx_description
1 polymer ?
#
loop_
_entity_poly.entity_id
_entity_poly.type
_entity_poly.pdbx_seq_one_letter_code
_entity_poly.pdbx_strand_id
1 'polypeptide(L)'
;MENLAPIILFVYNRPEHTKKTIEYLSKNRLAESSNLYIFSDGAKNEKDKQKVSEVRNYLISIKGFNEIKIVEREKNLGLANSVMSGVNQIFKLYEKVIVLEDDIITSPSFLKFMNDALDFYKEDEKIFSVSGYPYPVKIPDSYSHDVFVAHRASSWGWGTWKDRWEKVDWEMKNYSALLNDGQAQNLLKEAGEDLLPMLEAQIKGEVDSWAIRWTYAQLKNNAFCLYPVKPLCKNIGTDWSGTHSSSSKKLNVELDFLDREFRMTNDLEINHNIEVQIQNLFKLSPVRKMINYFKYSSLK
;
A
#
# COMPACT_ATOMS: atom_id res chain seq x y z
N MET A 1 -16.48 -15.52 -17.07
CA MET A 1 -15.59 -15.55 -15.89
C MET A 1 -15.36 -14.10 -15.47
N GLU A 2 -15.56 -13.80 -14.21
CA GLU A 2 -15.26 -12.46 -13.69
C GLU A 2 -13.78 -12.16 -13.95
N ASN A 3 -13.49 -10.96 -14.45
CA ASN A 3 -12.11 -10.53 -14.74
C ASN A 3 -11.49 -10.05 -13.43
N LEU A 4 -11.14 -11.00 -12.52
CA LEU A 4 -10.56 -10.68 -11.22
C LEU A 4 -9.17 -10.06 -11.37
N ALA A 5 -8.85 -9.11 -10.50
CA ALA A 5 -7.52 -8.55 -10.41
C ALA A 5 -6.54 -9.64 -9.95
N PRO A 6 -5.38 -9.81 -10.60
CA PRO A 6 -4.35 -10.70 -10.10
C PRO A 6 -3.81 -10.14 -8.77
N ILE A 7 -3.43 -11.07 -7.89
CA ILE A 7 -2.81 -10.75 -6.62
C ILE A 7 -1.30 -10.78 -6.81
N ILE A 8 -0.61 -9.74 -6.39
CA ILE A 8 0.85 -9.66 -6.34
C ILE A 8 1.27 -9.72 -4.88
N LEU A 9 2.11 -10.68 -4.53
CA LEU A 9 2.68 -10.82 -3.19
C LEU A 9 4.20 -10.67 -3.26
N PHE A 10 4.74 -9.68 -2.54
CA PHE A 10 6.17 -9.50 -2.39
C PHE A 10 6.66 -10.16 -1.10
N VAL A 11 7.67 -11.03 -1.23
CA VAL A 11 8.25 -11.78 -0.11
C VAL A 11 9.78 -11.69 -0.10
N TYR A 12 10.37 -11.83 1.09
CA TYR A 12 11.83 -11.77 1.20
C TYR A 12 12.37 -12.85 2.17
N ASN A 13 12.68 -12.48 3.41
CA ASN A 13 13.38 -13.31 4.38
C ASN A 13 12.62 -13.50 5.70
N ARG A 14 11.27 -13.45 5.65
CA ARG A 14 10.40 -13.58 6.83
C ARG A 14 9.45 -14.79 6.69
N PRO A 15 9.92 -16.04 6.87
CA PRO A 15 9.14 -17.24 6.60
C PRO A 15 7.82 -17.31 7.38
N GLU A 16 7.81 -16.96 8.66
CA GLU A 16 6.61 -17.02 9.49
C GLU A 16 5.56 -15.97 9.12
N HIS A 17 6.00 -14.75 8.73
CA HIS A 17 5.10 -13.72 8.23
C HIS A 17 4.50 -14.13 6.89
N THR A 18 5.35 -14.56 5.94
CA THR A 18 4.92 -15.06 4.63
C THR A 18 3.89 -16.17 4.76
N LYS A 19 4.12 -17.13 5.66
CA LYS A 19 3.20 -18.24 5.94
C LYS A 19 1.85 -17.74 6.44
N LYS A 20 1.85 -16.85 7.43
CA LYS A 20 0.60 -16.26 7.95
C LYS A 20 -0.14 -15.47 6.88
N THR A 21 0.56 -14.63 6.11
CA THR A 21 -0.05 -13.82 5.04
C THR A 21 -0.74 -14.73 4.03
N ILE A 22 -0.08 -15.77 3.54
CA ILE A 22 -0.66 -16.71 2.57
C ILE A 22 -1.82 -17.51 3.20
N GLU A 23 -1.69 -17.94 4.45
CA GLU A 23 -2.74 -18.66 5.16
C GLU A 23 -4.03 -17.84 5.28
N TYR A 24 -3.93 -16.54 5.62
CA TYR A 24 -5.08 -15.66 5.68
C TYR A 24 -5.62 -15.32 4.29
N LEU A 25 -4.75 -15.10 3.33
CA LEU A 25 -5.14 -14.76 1.96
C LEU A 25 -5.87 -15.92 1.26
N SER A 26 -5.43 -17.17 1.46
CA SER A 26 -6.07 -18.36 0.88
C SER A 26 -7.47 -18.65 1.45
N LYS A 27 -7.81 -18.07 2.60
CA LYS A 27 -9.15 -18.16 3.21
C LYS A 27 -10.12 -17.08 2.73
N ASN A 28 -9.69 -16.21 1.83
CA ASN A 28 -10.54 -15.16 1.28
C ASN A 28 -11.57 -15.72 0.32
N ARG A 29 -12.74 -15.09 0.29
CA ARG A 29 -13.67 -15.25 -0.86
C ARG A 29 -12.91 -14.86 -2.12
N LEU A 30 -13.13 -15.59 -3.21
CA LEU A 30 -12.46 -15.42 -4.50
C LEU A 30 -10.97 -15.88 -4.55
N ALA A 31 -10.36 -16.36 -3.45
CA ALA A 31 -8.97 -16.83 -3.50
C ALA A 31 -8.79 -17.93 -4.55
N GLU A 32 -9.63 -18.98 -4.53
CA GLU A 32 -9.57 -20.09 -5.47
C GLU A 32 -9.82 -19.69 -6.95
N SER A 33 -10.43 -18.52 -7.18
CA SER A 33 -10.65 -17.96 -8.52
C SER A 33 -9.60 -16.93 -8.94
N SER A 34 -8.72 -16.52 -8.02
CA SER A 34 -7.73 -15.47 -8.25
C SER A 34 -6.37 -16.05 -8.64
N ASN A 35 -5.68 -15.38 -9.56
CA ASN A 35 -4.28 -15.68 -9.90
C ASN A 35 -3.34 -15.00 -8.89
N LEU A 36 -2.37 -15.76 -8.37
CA LEU A 36 -1.37 -15.26 -7.41
C LEU A 36 0.02 -15.25 -8.04
N TYR A 37 0.62 -14.07 -8.10
CA TYR A 37 1.99 -13.83 -8.54
C TYR A 37 2.86 -13.49 -7.32
N ILE A 38 3.85 -14.32 -7.03
CA ILE A 38 4.74 -14.12 -5.89
C ILE A 38 6.12 -13.73 -6.40
N PHE A 39 6.58 -12.55 -5.97
CA PHE A 39 7.93 -12.09 -6.23
C PHE A 39 8.79 -12.31 -4.98
N SER A 40 9.68 -13.32 -5.04
CA SER A 40 10.63 -13.64 -3.97
C SER A 40 11.97 -12.97 -4.28
N ASP A 41 12.31 -11.94 -3.49
CA ASP A 41 13.56 -11.22 -3.67
C ASP A 41 14.79 -12.10 -3.30
N GLY A 42 15.95 -11.81 -3.89
CA GLY A 42 17.19 -12.50 -3.61
C GLY A 42 17.77 -12.13 -2.24
N ALA A 43 18.64 -12.96 -1.68
CA ALA A 43 19.32 -12.65 -0.44
C ALA A 43 20.24 -11.43 -0.57
N LYS A 44 20.13 -10.46 0.35
CA LYS A 44 20.97 -9.26 0.38
C LYS A 44 22.40 -9.56 0.80
N ASN A 45 22.57 -10.57 1.66
CA ASN A 45 23.85 -11.00 2.21
C ASN A 45 23.78 -12.47 2.62
N GLU A 46 24.91 -13.04 3.06
CA GLU A 46 25.00 -14.46 3.42
C GLU A 46 24.04 -14.86 4.55
N LYS A 47 23.81 -13.95 5.52
CA LYS A 47 22.92 -14.23 6.66
C LYS A 47 21.46 -14.38 6.27
N ASP A 48 21.05 -13.75 5.17
CA ASP A 48 19.66 -13.82 4.70
C ASP A 48 19.38 -15.07 3.85
N LYS A 49 20.41 -15.74 3.33
CA LYS A 49 20.25 -16.89 2.40
C LYS A 49 19.39 -17.99 2.98
N GLN A 50 19.63 -18.36 4.23
CA GLN A 50 18.86 -19.44 4.87
C GLN A 50 17.38 -19.08 4.93
N LYS A 51 17.03 -17.88 5.43
CA LYS A 51 15.64 -17.45 5.55
C LYS A 51 14.95 -17.29 4.19
N VAL A 52 15.65 -16.77 3.18
CA VAL A 52 15.15 -16.71 1.81
C VAL A 52 14.86 -18.12 1.27
N SER A 53 15.76 -19.09 1.52
CA SER A 53 15.55 -20.48 1.13
C SER A 53 14.35 -21.11 1.85
N GLU A 54 14.17 -20.83 3.16
CA GLU A 54 13.00 -21.29 3.92
C GLU A 54 11.69 -20.74 3.34
N VAL A 55 11.65 -19.43 2.99
CA VAL A 55 10.50 -18.83 2.30
C VAL A 55 10.22 -19.55 0.99
N ARG A 56 11.23 -19.71 0.11
CA ARG A 56 11.08 -20.33 -1.20
C ARG A 56 10.62 -21.79 -1.12
N ASN A 57 11.17 -22.55 -0.17
CA ASN A 57 10.74 -23.93 0.08
C ASN A 57 9.25 -24.01 0.51
N TYR A 58 8.80 -23.06 1.32
CA TYR A 58 7.38 -22.98 1.69
C TYR A 58 6.49 -22.65 0.47
N LEU A 59 6.91 -21.71 -0.39
CA LEU A 59 6.14 -21.28 -1.55
C LEU A 59 5.79 -22.42 -2.52
N ILE A 60 6.64 -23.45 -2.64
CA ILE A 60 6.40 -24.59 -3.53
C ILE A 60 5.16 -25.41 -3.11
N SER A 61 4.82 -25.37 -1.82
CA SER A 61 3.73 -26.16 -1.23
C SER A 61 2.38 -25.48 -1.17
N ILE A 62 2.30 -24.18 -1.51
CA ILE A 62 1.06 -23.39 -1.35
C ILE A 62 -0.02 -23.80 -2.35
N LYS A 63 -1.27 -23.68 -1.92
CA LYS A 63 -2.48 -24.00 -2.68
C LYS A 63 -3.59 -23.00 -2.33
N GLY A 64 -4.76 -23.12 -2.99
CA GLY A 64 -5.94 -22.32 -2.69
C GLY A 64 -6.11 -21.09 -3.58
N PHE A 65 -5.43 -21.08 -4.75
CA PHE A 65 -5.56 -20.06 -5.78
C PHE A 65 -5.75 -20.72 -7.14
N ASN A 66 -6.31 -19.99 -8.11
CA ASN A 66 -6.53 -20.51 -9.47
C ASN A 66 -5.20 -20.87 -10.17
N GLU A 67 -4.28 -19.93 -10.19
CA GLU A 67 -2.93 -20.12 -10.71
C GLU A 67 -1.92 -19.48 -9.75
N ILE A 68 -0.78 -20.13 -9.53
CA ILE A 68 0.31 -19.60 -8.69
C ILE A 68 1.57 -19.52 -9.55
N LYS A 69 2.10 -18.30 -9.70
CA LYS A 69 3.37 -18.04 -10.38
C LYS A 69 4.38 -17.47 -9.41
N ILE A 70 5.50 -18.15 -9.22
CA ILE A 70 6.60 -17.74 -8.36
C ILE A 70 7.73 -17.22 -9.24
N VAL A 71 8.15 -15.99 -8.99
CA VAL A 71 9.28 -15.31 -9.62
C VAL A 71 10.39 -15.18 -8.58
N GLU A 72 11.36 -16.08 -8.64
CA GLU A 72 12.55 -16.02 -7.79
C GLU A 72 13.60 -15.11 -8.43
N ARG A 73 14.04 -14.11 -7.70
CA ARG A 73 15.10 -13.19 -8.15
C ARG A 73 16.45 -13.68 -7.66
N GLU A 74 17.44 -13.64 -8.54
CA GLU A 74 18.81 -14.04 -8.19
C GLU A 74 19.48 -13.04 -7.23
N LYS A 75 19.17 -11.75 -7.41
CA LYS A 75 19.75 -10.65 -6.63
C LYS A 75 18.67 -9.95 -5.81
N ASN A 76 19.07 -9.37 -4.69
CA ASN A 76 18.20 -8.48 -3.91
C ASN A 76 18.04 -7.14 -4.63
N LEU A 77 16.81 -6.79 -4.97
CA LEU A 77 16.46 -5.51 -5.59
C LEU A 77 16.11 -4.43 -4.55
N GLY A 78 15.83 -4.84 -3.33
CA GLY A 78 15.21 -4.00 -2.31
C GLY A 78 13.70 -3.79 -2.56
N LEU A 79 12.99 -3.36 -1.51
CA LEU A 79 11.52 -3.30 -1.54
C LEU A 79 10.98 -2.41 -2.67
N ALA A 80 11.49 -1.19 -2.79
CA ALA A 80 10.95 -0.24 -3.76
C ALA A 80 11.10 -0.72 -5.21
N ASN A 81 12.30 -1.16 -5.61
CA ASN A 81 12.51 -1.69 -6.94
C ASN A 81 11.78 -3.02 -7.17
N SER A 82 11.63 -3.82 -6.10
CA SER A 82 10.87 -5.07 -6.13
C SER A 82 9.40 -4.80 -6.48
N VAL A 83 8.77 -3.86 -5.78
CA VAL A 83 7.37 -3.46 -6.02
C VAL A 83 7.22 -2.85 -7.40
N MET A 84 8.01 -1.83 -7.75
CA MET A 84 7.89 -1.15 -9.04
C MET A 84 8.08 -2.11 -10.23
N SER A 85 9.12 -2.94 -10.21
CA SER A 85 9.38 -3.87 -11.32
C SER A 85 8.35 -4.99 -11.39
N GLY A 86 7.88 -5.52 -10.24
CA GLY A 86 6.87 -6.57 -10.20
C GLY A 86 5.52 -6.09 -10.71
N VAL A 87 5.06 -4.93 -10.24
CA VAL A 87 3.80 -4.31 -10.72
C VAL A 87 3.89 -3.99 -12.21
N ASN A 88 5.00 -3.41 -12.68
CA ASN A 88 5.23 -3.16 -14.12
C ASN A 88 5.17 -4.45 -14.94
N GLN A 89 5.67 -5.57 -14.41
CA GLN A 89 5.63 -6.86 -15.11
C GLN A 89 4.19 -7.36 -15.26
N ILE A 90 3.37 -7.22 -14.22
CA ILE A 90 1.98 -7.69 -14.21
C ILE A 90 1.08 -6.77 -15.07
N PHE A 91 1.31 -5.46 -15.09
CA PHE A 91 0.60 -4.54 -15.98
C PHE A 91 0.86 -4.72 -17.49
N LYS A 92 1.80 -5.60 -17.86
CA LYS A 92 1.90 -6.06 -19.27
C LYS A 92 0.82 -7.06 -19.65
N LEU A 93 0.15 -7.66 -18.66
CA LEU A 93 -0.84 -8.74 -18.84
C LEU A 93 -2.23 -8.35 -18.34
N TYR A 94 -2.34 -7.38 -17.43
CA TYR A 94 -3.57 -7.00 -16.73
C TYR A 94 -3.72 -5.48 -16.65
N GLU A 95 -4.96 -5.01 -16.51
CA GLU A 95 -5.27 -3.57 -16.39
C GLU A 95 -5.48 -3.11 -14.93
N LYS A 96 -5.59 -4.03 -13.98
CA LYS A 96 -5.73 -3.77 -12.55
C LYS A 96 -4.96 -4.81 -11.74
N VAL A 97 -4.55 -4.47 -10.52
CA VAL A 97 -3.80 -5.37 -9.62
C VAL A 97 -4.23 -5.16 -8.16
N ILE A 98 -4.04 -6.22 -7.35
CA ILE A 98 -4.07 -6.17 -5.88
C ILE A 98 -2.67 -6.52 -5.40
N VAL A 99 -2.11 -5.73 -4.47
CA VAL A 99 -0.72 -5.85 -4.03
C VAL A 99 -0.64 -6.02 -2.51
N LEU A 100 0.15 -6.99 -2.09
CA LEU A 100 0.43 -7.33 -0.69
C LEU A 100 1.94 -7.50 -0.45
N GLU A 101 2.35 -7.25 0.79
CA GLU A 101 3.67 -7.59 1.31
C GLU A 101 3.57 -8.79 2.25
N ASP A 102 4.69 -9.43 2.58
CA ASP A 102 4.74 -10.68 3.35
C ASP A 102 4.27 -10.56 4.81
N ASP A 103 3.96 -9.37 5.28
CA ASP A 103 3.45 -9.07 6.62
C ASP A 103 2.01 -8.52 6.66
N ILE A 104 1.27 -8.66 5.57
CA ILE A 104 -0.12 -8.19 5.49
C ILE A 104 -1.09 -9.37 5.59
N ILE A 105 -1.77 -9.50 6.71
CA ILE A 105 -2.85 -10.46 6.87
C ILE A 105 -4.21 -9.83 6.50
N THR A 106 -5.10 -10.64 5.93
CA THR A 106 -6.37 -10.18 5.35
C THR A 106 -7.58 -10.83 6.01
N SER A 107 -8.70 -10.12 6.01
CA SER A 107 -10.01 -10.67 6.37
C SER A 107 -10.59 -11.51 5.22
N PRO A 108 -11.56 -12.40 5.46
CA PRO A 108 -12.18 -13.20 4.41
C PRO A 108 -12.84 -12.39 3.29
N SER A 109 -13.29 -11.17 3.55
CA SER A 109 -13.94 -10.29 2.60
C SER A 109 -12.98 -9.38 1.80
N PHE A 110 -11.67 -9.42 2.08
CA PHE A 110 -10.70 -8.49 1.48
C PHE A 110 -10.66 -8.58 -0.04
N LEU A 111 -10.49 -9.77 -0.63
CA LEU A 111 -10.39 -9.91 -2.09
C LEU A 111 -11.70 -9.52 -2.80
N LYS A 112 -12.85 -9.83 -2.20
CA LYS A 112 -14.15 -9.43 -2.76
C LYS A 112 -14.28 -7.91 -2.76
N PHE A 113 -13.99 -7.24 -1.64
CA PHE A 113 -13.99 -5.79 -1.53
C PHE A 113 -13.07 -5.13 -2.56
N MET A 114 -11.82 -5.63 -2.66
CA MET A 114 -10.84 -5.06 -3.59
C MET A 114 -11.28 -5.17 -5.04
N ASN A 115 -11.82 -6.32 -5.44
CA ASN A 115 -12.31 -6.50 -6.82
C ASN A 115 -13.52 -5.64 -7.10
N ASP A 116 -14.51 -5.60 -6.20
CA ASP A 116 -15.71 -4.77 -6.37
C ASP A 116 -15.36 -3.30 -6.49
N ALA A 117 -14.46 -2.80 -5.65
CA ALA A 117 -14.00 -1.42 -5.70
C ALA A 117 -13.22 -1.11 -6.98
N LEU A 118 -12.28 -2.00 -7.37
CA LEU A 118 -11.52 -1.85 -8.60
C LEU A 118 -12.40 -1.88 -9.87
N ASP A 119 -13.51 -2.63 -9.86
CA ASP A 119 -14.43 -2.66 -10.97
C ASP A 119 -15.36 -1.46 -10.99
N PHE A 120 -15.84 -1.03 -9.82
CA PHE A 120 -16.78 0.08 -9.71
C PHE A 120 -16.14 1.42 -10.09
N TYR A 121 -14.91 1.68 -9.58
CA TYR A 121 -14.23 2.97 -9.74
C TYR A 121 -13.23 3.01 -10.90
N LYS A 122 -13.23 2.04 -11.80
CA LYS A 122 -12.26 1.98 -12.90
C LYS A 122 -12.26 3.23 -13.80
N GLU A 123 -13.44 3.83 -14.03
CA GLU A 123 -13.59 5.03 -14.86
C GLU A 123 -13.54 6.34 -14.03
N ASP A 124 -13.49 6.26 -12.71
CA ASP A 124 -13.39 7.44 -11.85
C ASP A 124 -11.92 7.79 -11.56
N GLU A 125 -11.37 8.71 -12.34
CA GLU A 125 -9.97 9.15 -12.21
C GLU A 125 -9.66 9.85 -10.88
N LYS A 126 -10.67 10.25 -10.10
CA LYS A 126 -10.48 10.79 -8.74
C LYS A 126 -10.08 9.69 -7.75
N ILE A 127 -10.36 8.42 -8.04
CA ILE A 127 -9.90 7.30 -7.23
C ILE A 127 -8.60 6.76 -7.86
N PHE A 128 -7.48 7.00 -7.17
CA PHE A 128 -6.16 6.62 -7.64
C PHE A 128 -5.75 5.23 -7.16
N SER A 129 -6.18 4.87 -5.96
CA SER A 129 -5.92 3.57 -5.35
C SER A 129 -7.06 3.15 -4.44
N VAL A 130 -7.11 1.85 -4.15
CA VAL A 130 -7.99 1.23 -3.16
C VAL A 130 -7.10 0.58 -2.12
N SER A 131 -7.42 0.68 -0.83
CA SER A 131 -6.72 -0.05 0.23
C SER A 131 -7.72 -0.77 1.13
N GLY A 132 -7.41 -2.00 1.51
CA GLY A 132 -8.17 -2.74 2.53
C GLY A 132 -7.84 -2.33 3.96
N TYR A 133 -6.86 -1.45 4.16
CA TYR A 133 -6.42 -0.95 5.47
C TYR A 133 -6.90 0.49 5.67
N PRO A 134 -8.02 0.72 6.33
CA PRO A 134 -8.36 2.05 6.81
C PRO A 134 -7.45 2.40 7.99
N TYR A 135 -7.00 3.64 8.05
CA TYR A 135 -6.31 4.13 9.25
C TYR A 135 -7.21 3.97 10.48
N PRO A 136 -6.64 3.83 11.70
CA PRO A 136 -7.40 3.68 12.95
C PRO A 136 -8.12 4.98 13.33
N VAL A 137 -9.17 5.29 12.59
CA VAL A 137 -10.02 6.47 12.76
C VAL A 137 -11.41 6.05 13.23
N LYS A 138 -12.05 6.89 14.02
CA LYS A 138 -13.45 6.70 14.38
C LYS A 138 -14.34 7.22 13.26
N ILE A 139 -15.07 6.31 12.63
CA ILE A 139 -16.10 6.70 11.65
C ILE A 139 -17.24 7.40 12.38
N PRO A 140 -17.67 8.61 11.97
CA PRO A 140 -18.78 9.30 12.60
C PRO A 140 -20.08 8.49 12.53
N ASP A 141 -20.89 8.53 13.58
CA ASP A 141 -22.17 7.78 13.61
C ASP A 141 -23.16 8.23 12.52
N SER A 142 -23.02 9.45 12.02
CA SER A 142 -23.79 10.00 10.90
C SER A 142 -23.28 9.59 9.52
N TYR A 143 -22.13 8.89 9.43
CA TYR A 143 -21.57 8.48 8.16
C TYR A 143 -22.26 7.22 7.67
N SER A 144 -22.96 7.33 6.53
CA SER A 144 -23.88 6.29 6.04
C SER A 144 -23.28 5.38 4.96
N HIS A 145 -22.04 5.66 4.48
CA HIS A 145 -21.41 4.86 3.44
C HIS A 145 -20.54 3.74 4.03
N ASP A 146 -20.36 2.66 3.27
CA ASP A 146 -19.50 1.53 3.65
C ASP A 146 -18.01 1.79 3.30
N VAL A 147 -17.75 2.84 2.51
CA VAL A 147 -16.43 3.25 2.05
C VAL A 147 -16.23 4.75 2.23
N PHE A 148 -14.99 5.19 2.34
CA PHE A 148 -14.62 6.61 2.37
C PHE A 148 -13.36 6.87 1.56
N VAL A 149 -13.10 8.14 1.23
CA VAL A 149 -11.90 8.57 0.52
C VAL A 149 -11.04 9.47 1.40
N ALA A 150 -9.73 9.42 1.21
CA ALA A 150 -8.77 10.28 1.89
C ALA A 150 -7.63 10.69 0.94
N HIS A 151 -7.00 11.82 1.23
CA HIS A 151 -5.84 12.30 0.47
C HIS A 151 -4.60 11.42 0.64
N ARG A 152 -4.42 10.83 1.82
CA ARG A 152 -3.27 9.98 2.09
C ARG A 152 -3.50 8.58 1.51
N ALA A 153 -2.55 8.08 0.71
CA ALA A 153 -2.54 6.70 0.24
C ALA A 153 -2.03 5.75 1.35
N SER A 154 -2.43 4.47 1.27
CA SER A 154 -1.89 3.38 2.09
C SER A 154 -1.19 2.36 1.21
N SER A 155 -0.04 1.84 1.68
CA SER A 155 0.70 0.76 1.03
C SER A 155 0.35 -0.63 1.57
N TRP A 156 -0.59 -0.73 2.49
CA TRP A 156 -0.97 -2.01 3.10
C TRP A 156 -2.23 -2.59 2.45
N GLY A 157 -2.06 -3.72 1.74
CA GLY A 157 -3.16 -4.38 1.04
C GLY A 157 -3.89 -3.42 0.11
N TRP A 158 -3.22 -3.01 -0.96
CA TRP A 158 -3.71 -1.99 -1.89
C TRP A 158 -3.93 -2.54 -3.30
N GLY A 159 -4.66 -1.80 -4.09
CA GLY A 159 -4.88 -2.09 -5.50
C GLY A 159 -5.00 -0.82 -6.32
N THR A 160 -4.75 -0.93 -7.61
CA THR A 160 -4.83 0.17 -8.56
C THR A 160 -4.95 -0.33 -9.99
N TRP A 161 -5.04 0.60 -10.92
CA TRP A 161 -5.13 0.37 -12.36
C TRP A 161 -3.85 0.81 -13.06
N LYS A 162 -3.61 0.26 -14.22
CA LYS A 162 -2.42 0.50 -15.04
C LYS A 162 -2.25 1.98 -15.38
N ASP A 163 -3.31 2.63 -15.83
CA ASP A 163 -3.31 4.03 -16.24
C ASP A 163 -2.98 4.99 -15.08
N ARG A 164 -3.38 4.68 -13.83
CA ARG A 164 -2.98 5.44 -12.63
C ARG A 164 -1.51 5.21 -12.31
N TRP A 165 -1.06 3.95 -12.40
CA TRP A 165 0.33 3.57 -12.16
C TRP A 165 1.30 4.24 -13.15
N GLU A 166 0.93 4.36 -14.41
CA GLU A 166 1.71 5.01 -15.48
C GLU A 166 1.81 6.54 -15.31
N LYS A 167 0.93 7.17 -14.52
CA LYS A 167 1.02 8.61 -14.19
C LYS A 167 2.14 8.95 -13.19
N VAL A 168 2.80 7.96 -12.58
CA VAL A 168 3.80 8.18 -11.53
C VAL A 168 5.17 8.48 -12.11
N ASP A 169 5.76 9.61 -11.72
CA ASP A 169 7.17 9.90 -11.97
C ASP A 169 8.06 9.17 -10.94
N TRP A 170 8.37 7.92 -11.23
CA TRP A 170 9.17 7.06 -10.34
C TRP A 170 10.60 7.55 -10.13
N GLU A 171 11.13 8.33 -11.05
CA GLU A 171 12.50 8.90 -10.99
C GLU A 171 12.53 10.28 -10.34
N MET A 172 11.34 10.86 -10.04
CA MET A 172 11.20 12.20 -9.45
C MET A 172 11.91 13.30 -10.24
N LYS A 173 11.91 13.21 -11.58
CA LYS A 173 12.57 14.17 -12.49
C LYS A 173 12.05 15.61 -12.35
N ASN A 174 10.77 15.73 -12.00
CA ASN A 174 10.08 17.02 -11.86
C ASN A 174 10.11 17.58 -10.42
N TYR A 175 11.01 17.10 -9.57
CA TYR A 175 11.04 17.52 -8.17
C TYR A 175 11.33 19.02 -7.98
N SER A 176 12.20 19.61 -8.80
CA SER A 176 12.49 21.05 -8.73
C SER A 176 11.22 21.90 -8.91
N ALA A 177 10.26 21.43 -9.70
CA ALA A 177 8.97 22.09 -9.85
C ALA A 177 8.16 22.06 -8.54
N LEU A 178 8.17 20.95 -7.79
CA LEU A 178 7.51 20.83 -6.49
C LEU A 178 8.06 21.84 -5.46
N LEU A 179 9.38 22.07 -5.45
CA LEU A 179 10.00 23.02 -4.51
C LEU A 179 9.47 24.45 -4.68
N ASN A 180 9.01 24.80 -5.88
CA ASN A 180 8.47 26.10 -6.21
C ASN A 180 6.93 26.12 -6.23
N ASP A 181 6.28 24.95 -6.03
CA ASP A 181 4.84 24.82 -6.03
C ASP A 181 4.29 24.78 -4.59
N GLY A 182 3.95 25.95 -4.06
CA GLY A 182 3.36 26.09 -2.72
C GLY A 182 2.04 25.31 -2.56
N GLN A 183 1.27 25.16 -3.64
CA GLN A 183 0.00 24.40 -3.59
C GLN A 183 0.28 22.90 -3.41
N ALA A 184 1.20 22.32 -4.18
CA ALA A 184 1.59 20.92 -4.05
C ALA A 184 2.21 20.62 -2.68
N GLN A 185 3.03 21.54 -2.14
CA GLN A 185 3.56 21.40 -0.77
C GLN A 185 2.46 21.43 0.30
N ASN A 186 1.44 22.27 0.13
CA ASN A 186 0.30 22.32 1.07
C ASN A 186 -0.53 21.03 1.01
N LEU A 187 -0.81 20.50 -0.18
CA LEU A 187 -1.51 19.20 -0.33
C LEU A 187 -0.76 18.07 0.38
N LEU A 188 0.57 18.01 0.26
CA LEU A 188 1.37 17.02 0.99
C LEU A 188 1.25 17.19 2.50
N LYS A 189 1.27 18.44 3.03
CA LYS A 189 1.12 18.71 4.45
C LYS A 189 -0.29 18.37 4.97
N GLU A 190 -1.31 18.64 4.16
CA GLU A 190 -2.70 18.30 4.46
C GLU A 190 -2.93 16.78 4.49
N ALA A 191 -2.28 16.01 3.61
CA ALA A 191 -2.34 14.56 3.64
C ALA A 191 -1.49 13.93 4.77
N GLY A 192 -0.54 14.70 5.37
CA GLY A 192 0.27 14.29 6.52
C GLY A 192 1.55 15.10 6.64
N GLU A 193 1.85 15.62 7.84
CA GLU A 193 3.04 16.45 8.07
C GLU A 193 4.37 15.73 7.81
N ASP A 194 4.36 14.41 7.80
CA ASP A 194 5.53 13.54 7.53
C ASP A 194 5.83 13.39 6.02
N LEU A 195 4.86 13.63 5.13
CA LEU A 195 5.01 13.32 3.71
C LEU A 195 6.04 14.20 3.01
N LEU A 196 6.03 15.51 3.23
CA LEU A 196 7.01 16.39 2.60
C LEU A 196 8.44 16.05 3.03
N PRO A 197 8.77 15.90 4.33
CA PRO A 197 10.10 15.42 4.76
C PRO A 197 10.48 14.05 4.22
N MET A 198 9.53 13.11 4.09
CA MET A 198 9.80 11.81 3.48
C MET A 198 10.15 11.93 2.00
N LEU A 199 9.45 12.79 1.28
CA LEU A 199 9.73 13.04 -0.13
C LEU A 199 11.11 13.70 -0.31
N GLU A 200 11.45 14.66 0.55
CA GLU A 200 12.77 15.28 0.57
C GLU A 200 13.89 14.26 0.87
N ALA A 201 13.67 13.34 1.83
CA ALA A 201 14.58 12.25 2.12
C ALA A 201 14.75 11.27 0.94
N GLN A 202 13.65 10.98 0.22
CA GLN A 202 13.68 10.15 -1.00
C GLN A 202 14.57 10.78 -2.07
N ILE A 203 14.48 12.08 -2.28
CA ILE A 203 15.24 12.78 -3.31
C ILE A 203 16.72 12.88 -2.98
N LYS A 204 17.05 13.04 -1.69
CA LYS A 204 18.44 12.98 -1.21
C LYS A 204 19.03 11.56 -1.26
N GLY A 205 18.26 10.55 -1.62
CA GLY A 205 18.69 9.16 -1.59
C GLY A 205 18.90 8.59 -0.17
N GLU A 206 18.36 9.25 0.86
CA GLU A 206 18.43 8.80 2.26
C GLU A 206 17.46 7.65 2.54
N VAL A 207 16.37 7.58 1.77
CA VAL A 207 15.39 6.50 1.79
C VAL A 207 15.06 6.07 0.38
N ASP A 208 14.68 4.81 0.20
CA ASP A 208 14.13 4.30 -1.06
C ASP A 208 12.71 3.81 -0.81
N SER A 209 11.73 4.68 -1.08
CA SER A 209 10.32 4.44 -0.82
C SER A 209 9.48 4.62 -2.08
N TRP A 210 8.95 3.54 -2.61
CA TRP A 210 7.95 3.59 -3.68
C TRP A 210 6.67 4.30 -3.21
N ALA A 211 6.26 4.08 -1.95
CA ALA A 211 4.99 4.55 -1.41
C ALA A 211 4.90 6.09 -1.31
N ILE A 212 6.00 6.79 -1.00
CA ILE A 212 5.97 8.26 -0.97
C ILE A 212 5.84 8.85 -2.38
N ARG A 213 6.50 8.24 -3.38
CA ARG A 213 6.37 8.62 -4.80
C ARG A 213 4.96 8.40 -5.30
N TRP A 214 4.34 7.27 -4.92
CA TRP A 214 2.94 6.93 -5.19
C TRP A 214 1.96 7.96 -4.57
N THR A 215 2.10 8.23 -3.27
CA THR A 215 1.25 9.21 -2.57
C THR A 215 1.38 10.60 -3.18
N TYR A 216 2.60 11.03 -3.54
CA TYR A 216 2.81 12.30 -4.23
C TYR A 216 2.12 12.35 -5.59
N ALA A 217 2.23 11.29 -6.39
CA ALA A 217 1.55 11.22 -7.68
C ALA A 217 0.03 11.28 -7.53
N GLN A 218 -0.56 10.59 -6.55
CA GLN A 218 -1.99 10.66 -6.24
C GLN A 218 -2.42 12.11 -5.95
N LEU A 219 -1.71 12.79 -5.05
CA LEU A 219 -2.02 14.18 -4.67
C LEU A 219 -1.86 15.15 -5.86
N LYS A 220 -0.80 14.99 -6.66
CA LYS A 220 -0.56 15.80 -7.87
C LYS A 220 -1.68 15.65 -8.90
N ASN A 221 -2.35 14.52 -8.95
CA ASN A 221 -3.50 14.29 -9.82
C ASN A 221 -4.85 14.70 -9.17
N ASN A 222 -4.84 15.39 -8.01
CA ASN A 222 -6.04 15.72 -7.22
C ASN A 222 -6.94 14.52 -6.97
N ALA A 223 -6.32 13.37 -6.69
CA ALA A 223 -7.01 12.10 -6.54
C ALA A 223 -6.85 11.53 -5.12
N PHE A 224 -7.64 10.53 -4.80
CA PHE A 224 -7.82 9.98 -3.46
C PHE A 224 -7.51 8.48 -3.42
N CYS A 225 -7.25 7.98 -2.21
CA CYS A 225 -7.31 6.56 -1.91
C CYS A 225 -8.68 6.21 -1.31
N LEU A 226 -9.30 5.13 -1.79
CA LEU A 226 -10.54 4.57 -1.27
C LEU A 226 -10.24 3.59 -0.14
N TYR A 227 -11.04 3.63 0.92
CA TYR A 227 -10.94 2.78 2.09
C TYR A 227 -12.29 2.19 2.49
N PRO A 228 -12.34 0.94 3.02
CA PRO A 228 -13.52 0.43 3.70
C PRO A 228 -13.65 1.09 5.09
N VAL A 229 -14.86 1.24 5.60
CA VAL A 229 -15.10 1.71 6.98
C VAL A 229 -14.68 0.67 8.04
N LYS A 230 -14.48 -0.60 7.63
CA LYS A 230 -14.02 -1.71 8.49
C LYS A 230 -12.68 -2.24 8.00
N PRO A 231 -11.70 -2.48 8.90
CA PRO A 231 -10.40 -2.97 8.49
C PRO A 231 -10.46 -4.38 7.88
N LEU A 232 -10.01 -4.49 6.62
CA LEU A 232 -9.96 -5.75 5.88
C LEU A 232 -8.54 -6.29 5.73
N CYS A 233 -7.53 -5.50 6.06
CA CYS A 233 -6.17 -6.00 6.22
C CYS A 233 -5.44 -5.30 7.37
N LYS A 234 -4.37 -5.93 7.84
CA LYS A 234 -3.55 -5.49 8.97
C LYS A 234 -2.10 -5.86 8.74
N ASN A 235 -1.19 -4.95 9.07
CA ASN A 235 0.24 -5.23 9.10
C ASN A 235 0.63 -5.91 10.42
N ILE A 236 1.32 -7.05 10.32
CA ILE A 236 1.85 -7.81 11.47
C ILE A 236 3.37 -7.66 11.62
N GLY A 237 4.04 -6.93 10.72
CA GLY A 237 5.50 -6.70 10.72
C GLY A 237 5.98 -5.62 11.70
N THR A 238 5.12 -5.14 12.61
CA THR A 238 5.47 -4.13 13.64
C THR A 238 6.20 -4.74 14.85
N ASP A 239 6.74 -5.94 14.69
CA ASP A 239 7.46 -6.72 15.70
C ASP A 239 9.00 -6.53 15.67
N TRP A 240 9.48 -5.46 15.04
CA TRP A 240 10.90 -5.14 14.81
C TRP A 240 11.61 -6.02 13.76
N SER A 241 10.93 -6.92 13.09
CA SER A 241 11.53 -7.77 12.05
C SER A 241 11.63 -7.09 10.67
N GLY A 242 10.89 -6.00 10.44
CA GLY A 242 10.81 -5.29 9.17
C GLY A 242 11.81 -4.16 9.00
N THR A 243 12.16 -3.82 7.76
CA THR A 243 13.15 -2.79 7.41
C THR A 243 12.70 -1.37 7.83
N HIS A 244 11.40 -1.13 7.91
CA HIS A 244 10.77 0.15 8.27
C HIS A 244 9.82 0.03 9.46
N SER A 245 9.87 -1.09 10.20
CA SER A 245 8.99 -1.33 11.33
C SER A 245 9.36 -0.41 12.51
N SER A 246 8.52 0.58 12.76
CA SER A 246 8.46 1.20 14.08
C SER A 246 7.43 0.43 14.92
N SER A 247 7.72 0.18 16.19
CA SER A 247 6.80 -0.47 17.15
C SER A 247 5.56 0.36 17.49
N SER A 248 5.14 1.22 16.58
CA SER A 248 4.03 2.14 16.81
C SER A 248 2.70 1.39 16.79
N LYS A 249 2.18 1.07 17.97
CA LYS A 249 0.78 0.61 18.17
C LYS A 249 -0.25 1.59 17.59
N LYS A 250 0.18 2.79 17.20
CA LYS A 250 -0.64 3.91 16.70
C LYS A 250 -1.39 3.55 15.40
N LEU A 251 -0.83 2.68 14.56
CA LEU A 251 -1.44 2.26 13.29
C LEU A 251 -2.07 0.86 13.37
N ASN A 252 -2.20 0.30 14.58
CA ASN A 252 -2.78 -1.02 14.73
C ASN A 252 -4.31 -0.94 14.59
N VAL A 253 -4.87 -1.89 13.86
CA VAL A 253 -6.31 -2.07 13.68
C VAL A 253 -6.70 -3.51 14.03
N GLU A 254 -7.96 -3.74 14.37
CA GLU A 254 -8.50 -5.09 14.51
C GLU A 254 -9.25 -5.45 13.24
N LEU A 255 -8.94 -6.63 12.68
CA LEU A 255 -9.57 -7.11 11.45
C LEU A 255 -11.05 -7.39 11.67
N ASP A 256 -11.86 -6.98 10.69
CA ASP A 256 -13.24 -7.42 10.60
C ASP A 256 -13.30 -8.81 9.95
N PHE A 257 -13.60 -9.83 10.75
CA PHE A 257 -13.73 -11.22 10.27
C PHE A 257 -15.15 -11.59 9.82
N LEU A 258 -16.08 -10.63 9.87
CA LEU A 258 -17.43 -10.88 9.37
C LEU A 258 -17.42 -10.94 7.85
N ASP A 259 -18.22 -11.84 7.31
CA ASP A 259 -18.47 -11.88 5.86
C ASP A 259 -19.41 -10.72 5.51
N ARG A 260 -18.85 -9.71 4.83
CA ARG A 260 -19.57 -8.47 4.48
C ARG A 260 -19.59 -8.23 2.99
N GLU A 261 -20.69 -7.64 2.56
CA GLU A 261 -20.77 -6.92 1.29
C GLU A 261 -20.58 -5.43 1.56
N PHE A 262 -19.89 -4.72 0.67
CA PHE A 262 -19.67 -3.29 0.76
C PHE A 262 -20.39 -2.60 -0.40
N ARG A 263 -21.25 -1.65 -0.08
CA ARG A 263 -21.94 -0.85 -1.09
C ARG A 263 -21.04 0.26 -1.58
N MET A 264 -20.68 0.20 -2.86
CA MET A 264 -19.96 1.28 -3.54
C MET A 264 -20.95 2.40 -3.89
N THR A 265 -20.45 3.64 -3.98
CA THR A 265 -21.24 4.82 -4.33
C THR A 265 -20.38 5.82 -5.11
N ASN A 266 -21.03 6.58 -6.01
CA ASN A 266 -20.37 7.66 -6.74
C ASN A 266 -20.33 8.98 -5.95
N ASP A 267 -21.08 9.09 -4.86
CA ASP A 267 -21.25 10.32 -4.08
C ASP A 267 -20.25 10.38 -2.93
N LEU A 268 -18.95 10.10 -3.23
CA LEU A 268 -17.90 10.16 -2.22
C LEU A 268 -17.21 11.52 -2.23
N GLU A 269 -17.24 12.17 -1.08
CA GLU A 269 -16.47 13.38 -0.79
C GLU A 269 -15.58 13.15 0.42
N ILE A 270 -14.53 13.97 0.54
CA ILE A 270 -13.69 13.97 1.75
C ILE A 270 -14.55 14.30 2.96
N ASN A 271 -14.64 13.36 3.88
CA ASN A 271 -15.24 13.64 5.18
C ASN A 271 -14.21 14.33 6.09
N HIS A 272 -14.45 15.60 6.40
CA HIS A 272 -13.53 16.42 7.18
C HIS A 272 -13.14 15.79 8.53
N ASN A 273 -14.09 15.16 9.24
CA ASN A 273 -13.81 14.55 10.54
C ASN A 273 -12.88 13.33 10.41
N ILE A 274 -13.02 12.53 9.35
CA ILE A 274 -12.14 11.39 9.07
C ILE A 274 -10.76 11.90 8.66
N GLU A 275 -10.69 12.87 7.76
CA GLU A 275 -9.44 13.42 7.25
C GLU A 275 -8.59 14.05 8.36
N VAL A 276 -9.19 14.86 9.24
CA VAL A 276 -8.50 15.46 10.40
C VAL A 276 -7.95 14.39 11.35
N GLN A 277 -8.67 13.28 11.55
CA GLN A 277 -8.16 12.17 12.37
C GLN A 277 -6.93 11.53 11.70
N ILE A 278 -6.95 11.29 10.38
CA ILE A 278 -5.80 10.77 9.63
C ILE A 278 -4.61 11.73 9.75
N GLN A 279 -4.82 13.04 9.52
CA GLN A 279 -3.78 14.06 9.69
C GLN A 279 -3.15 14.02 11.09
N ASN A 280 -3.97 13.90 12.13
CA ASN A 280 -3.50 13.82 13.53
C ASN A 280 -2.64 12.57 13.81
N LEU A 281 -2.88 11.45 13.10
CA LEU A 281 -2.02 10.29 13.18
C LEU A 281 -0.59 10.57 12.68
N PHE A 282 -0.41 11.53 11.79
CA PHE A 282 0.87 11.84 11.14
C PHE A 282 1.45 13.20 11.52
N LYS A 283 0.93 13.81 12.58
CA LYS A 283 1.52 15.02 13.16
C LYS A 283 2.93 14.77 13.67
N LEU A 284 3.84 15.66 13.30
CA LEU A 284 5.20 15.66 13.79
C LEU A 284 5.31 16.43 15.10
N SER A 285 6.15 15.94 16.01
CA SER A 285 6.49 16.71 17.21
C SER A 285 7.22 18.02 16.85
N PRO A 286 7.13 19.06 17.68
CA PRO A 286 7.85 20.32 17.43
C PRO A 286 9.36 20.12 17.22
N VAL A 287 9.96 19.22 17.99
CA VAL A 287 11.39 18.87 17.87
C VAL A 287 11.66 18.26 16.49
N ARG A 288 10.81 17.34 16.03
CA ARG A 288 10.98 16.71 14.71
C ARG A 288 10.79 17.72 13.57
N LYS A 289 9.85 18.65 13.71
CA LYS A 289 9.67 19.77 12.74
C LYS A 289 10.93 20.62 12.65
N MET A 290 11.52 20.96 13.79
CA MET A 290 12.76 21.73 13.84
C MET A 290 13.94 20.99 13.19
N ILE A 291 14.12 19.70 13.50
CA ILE A 291 15.16 18.86 12.89
C ILE A 291 14.98 18.80 11.38
N ASN A 292 13.76 18.55 10.90
CA ASN A 292 13.47 18.49 9.47
C ASN A 292 13.70 19.83 8.78
N TYR A 293 13.35 20.95 9.42
CA TYR A 293 13.60 22.28 8.90
C TYR A 293 15.11 22.51 8.62
N PHE A 294 15.98 22.22 9.59
CA PHE A 294 17.42 22.38 9.38
C PHE A 294 18.01 21.36 8.41
N LYS A 295 17.52 20.12 8.43
CA LYS A 295 18.03 19.05 7.57
C LYS A 295 17.70 19.28 6.09
N TYR A 296 16.57 19.88 5.78
CA TYR A 296 16.05 20.03 4.42
C TYR A 296 16.02 21.50 3.93
N SER A 297 16.47 22.45 4.75
CA SER A 297 16.55 23.88 4.34
C SER A 297 17.45 24.12 3.12
N SER A 298 18.42 23.25 2.86
CA SER A 298 19.34 23.32 1.71
C SER A 298 18.71 22.93 0.36
N LEU A 299 17.47 22.42 0.36
CA LEU A 299 16.71 22.10 -0.86
C LEU A 299 15.81 23.27 -1.31
N LYS A 300 15.71 24.31 -0.48
CA LYS A 300 15.02 25.57 -0.78
C LYS A 300 16.01 26.59 -1.30
#